data_83014e2d63448729029ea72d023f85ed
#
_entry.id   83014e2d63448729029ea72d023f85ed
#
_cell.length_a   1.000
_cell.length_b   1.000
_cell.length_c   1.000
_cell.angle_alpha   90.00
_cell.angle_beta   90.00
_cell.angle_gamma   90.00
#
_symmetry.space_group_name_H-M   'P 1'
#
loop_
_entity.id
_entity.type
_entity.pdbx_description
1 polymer ?
#
loop_
_entity_poly.entity_id
_entity_poly.type
_entity_poly.pdbx_seq_one_letter_code
_entity_poly.pdbx_strand_id
1 'polypeptide(L)'
;MSVKSLFAGAVGVAVLVMPVIASSASAETSSAAAAKTVCVSTSGAPQFRQYIIAGLGKWNESVRNVQLKECAGATLRYVEGSYGQQGSHAVTNGHGQGTIYIDYQQMAKYDKVRITAHETGHALGLKDHYQGPCSELMSGGGAGTSCHNASPNAQERQSIERMWANGYTAPETWSIQQ
;
A
#
# COMPACT_ATOMS: atom_id res chain seq x y z
N MET A 1 87.78 -33.01 39.75
CA MET A 1 86.54 -32.51 40.38
C MET A 1 85.86 -31.66 39.35
N SER A 2 84.67 -32.08 38.91
CA SER A 2 84.01 -31.59 37.71
C SER A 2 83.05 -30.48 38.09
N VAL A 3 83.13 -29.34 37.44
CA VAL A 3 82.16 -28.22 37.62
C VAL A 3 81.24 -28.19 36.41
N LYS A 4 79.94 -28.44 36.61
CA LYS A 4 78.90 -28.39 35.58
C LYS A 4 78.40 -26.96 35.49
N SER A 5 78.50 -26.31 34.31
CA SER A 5 77.85 -25.06 33.95
C SER A 5 76.44 -25.35 33.57
N LEU A 6 75.46 -24.60 34.19
CA LEU A 6 74.08 -24.55 33.83
C LEU A 6 73.84 -23.34 32.87
N PHE A 7 73.41 -23.61 31.64
CA PHE A 7 72.86 -22.59 30.72
C PHE A 7 71.38 -22.38 31.00
N ALA A 8 71.03 -21.15 31.35
CA ALA A 8 69.67 -20.72 31.47
C ALA A 8 69.21 -20.16 30.10
N GLY A 9 68.31 -20.86 29.44
CA GLY A 9 67.71 -20.39 28.20
C GLY A 9 66.50 -19.45 28.51
N ALA A 10 66.62 -18.23 28.04
CA ALA A 10 65.53 -17.28 28.08
C ALA A 10 64.54 -17.50 26.89
N VAL A 11 63.32 -17.95 27.17
CA VAL A 11 62.25 -18.04 26.17
C VAL A 11 61.59 -16.68 26.05
N GLY A 12 61.84 -15.96 24.95
CA GLY A 12 61.15 -14.73 24.61
C GLY A 12 59.79 -15.03 24.01
N VAL A 13 58.71 -14.65 24.69
CA VAL A 13 57.33 -14.68 24.16
C VAL A 13 57.12 -13.40 23.35
N ALA A 14 57.09 -13.53 22.05
CA ALA A 14 56.68 -12.43 21.14
C ALA A 14 55.15 -12.33 21.13
N VAL A 15 54.61 -11.31 21.77
CA VAL A 15 53.16 -10.97 21.70
C VAL A 15 52.93 -10.24 20.38
N LEU A 16 52.28 -10.90 19.42
CA LEU A 16 51.79 -10.27 18.19
C LEU A 16 50.50 -9.49 18.54
N VAL A 17 50.62 -8.19 18.62
CA VAL A 17 49.45 -7.29 18.71
C VAL A 17 48.92 -7.07 17.30
N MET A 18 47.82 -7.77 16.94
CA MET A 18 47.11 -7.48 15.70
C MET A 18 46.23 -6.26 15.89
N PRO A 19 46.26 -5.24 15.01
CA PRO A 19 45.33 -4.13 15.05
C PRO A 19 43.96 -4.65 14.64
N VAL A 20 42.98 -4.54 15.54
CA VAL A 20 41.53 -4.73 15.24
C VAL A 20 41.11 -3.51 14.43
N ILE A 21 40.98 -3.67 13.13
CA ILE A 21 40.32 -2.66 12.27
C ILE A 21 38.82 -2.74 12.55
N ALA A 22 38.31 -1.84 13.38
CA ALA A 22 36.92 -1.66 13.56
C ALA A 22 36.34 -1.06 12.26
N SER A 23 35.76 -1.88 11.41
CA SER A 23 34.94 -1.42 10.28
C SER A 23 33.71 -0.73 10.85
N SER A 24 33.69 0.59 10.81
CA SER A 24 32.50 1.39 11.06
C SER A 24 31.52 1.10 9.91
N ALA A 25 30.59 0.20 10.11
CA ALA A 25 29.44 0.05 9.24
C ALA A 25 28.63 1.34 9.36
N SER A 26 28.76 2.23 8.39
CA SER A 26 27.86 3.35 8.20
C SER A 26 26.48 2.75 7.93
N ALA A 27 25.58 2.84 8.91
CA ALA A 27 24.19 2.56 8.68
C ALA A 27 23.69 3.62 7.68
N GLU A 28 23.56 3.24 6.42
CA GLU A 28 22.82 4.05 5.45
C GLU A 28 21.39 4.16 5.95
N THR A 29 21.05 5.30 6.54
CA THR A 29 19.67 5.70 6.79
C THR A 29 19.00 5.86 5.43
N SER A 30 18.40 4.79 4.93
CA SER A 30 17.50 4.86 3.80
C SER A 30 16.38 5.80 4.20
N SER A 31 16.44 7.04 3.72
CA SER A 31 15.33 7.99 3.85
C SER A 31 14.16 7.38 3.09
N ALA A 32 13.16 6.88 3.83
CA ALA A 32 11.93 6.42 3.22
C ALA A 32 11.36 7.60 2.41
N ALA A 33 11.12 7.37 1.11
CA ALA A 33 10.52 8.38 0.26
C ALA A 33 9.17 8.80 0.86
N ALA A 34 8.88 10.10 0.85
CA ALA A 34 7.61 10.60 1.37
C ALA A 34 6.44 10.01 0.57
N ALA A 35 5.38 9.60 1.27
CA ALA A 35 4.17 9.06 0.67
C ALA A 35 3.60 10.03 -0.38
N LYS A 36 3.20 9.50 -1.54
CA LYS A 36 2.52 10.30 -2.57
C LYS A 36 1.10 10.62 -2.12
N THR A 37 0.74 11.90 -2.12
CA THR A 37 -0.63 12.31 -1.81
C THR A 37 -1.50 12.24 -3.07
N VAL A 38 -2.63 11.54 -2.97
CA VAL A 38 -3.74 11.59 -3.91
C VAL A 38 -4.82 12.50 -3.34
N CYS A 39 -5.07 13.62 -4.01
CA CYS A 39 -6.14 14.54 -3.66
C CYS A 39 -7.48 14.01 -4.16
N VAL A 40 -8.45 13.89 -3.25
CA VAL A 40 -9.77 13.33 -3.49
C VAL A 40 -10.84 14.41 -3.35
N SER A 41 -11.88 14.34 -4.19
CA SER A 41 -13.11 15.11 -4.02
C SER A 41 -14.30 14.17 -3.83
N THR A 42 -15.07 14.41 -2.76
CA THR A 42 -16.33 13.71 -2.48
C THR A 42 -17.55 14.57 -2.74
N SER A 43 -17.37 15.78 -3.31
CA SER A 43 -18.45 16.74 -3.53
C SER A 43 -19.57 16.23 -4.45
N GLY A 44 -19.27 15.28 -5.34
CA GLY A 44 -20.24 14.60 -6.19
C GLY A 44 -20.94 13.40 -5.55
N ALA A 45 -20.59 13.05 -4.29
CA ALA A 45 -21.16 11.93 -3.55
C ALA A 45 -21.47 12.31 -2.08
N PRO A 46 -22.25 13.38 -1.84
CA PRO A 46 -22.47 13.90 -0.49
C PRO A 46 -23.17 12.91 0.44
N GLN A 47 -24.10 12.09 -0.08
CA GLN A 47 -24.83 11.10 0.70
C GLN A 47 -23.93 9.99 1.23
N PHE A 48 -22.89 9.63 0.48
CA PHE A 48 -21.99 8.54 0.83
C PHE A 48 -20.62 9.01 1.32
N ARG A 49 -20.41 10.33 1.47
CA ARG A 49 -19.13 10.90 1.88
C ARG A 49 -18.50 10.20 3.09
N GLN A 50 -19.26 9.94 4.15
CA GLN A 50 -18.75 9.29 5.36
C GLN A 50 -18.16 7.89 5.08
N TYR A 51 -18.79 7.12 4.20
CA TYR A 51 -18.33 5.78 3.80
C TYR A 51 -17.11 5.85 2.90
N ILE A 52 -17.06 6.85 2.01
CA ILE A 52 -15.89 7.11 1.17
C ILE A 52 -14.69 7.43 2.06
N ILE A 53 -14.82 8.36 3.00
CA ILE A 53 -13.74 8.71 3.93
C ILE A 53 -13.28 7.48 4.74
N ALA A 54 -14.23 6.64 5.20
CA ALA A 54 -13.88 5.39 5.89
C ALA A 54 -13.13 4.42 4.96
N GLY A 55 -13.54 4.29 3.70
CA GLY A 55 -12.85 3.48 2.69
C GLY A 55 -11.43 3.97 2.39
N LEU A 56 -11.24 5.30 2.23
CA LEU A 56 -9.91 5.90 2.12
C LEU A 56 -9.05 5.59 3.35
N GLY A 57 -9.66 5.65 4.55
CA GLY A 57 -9.01 5.31 5.82
C GLY A 57 -8.46 3.88 5.81
N LYS A 58 -9.21 2.90 5.27
CA LYS A 58 -8.75 1.50 5.16
C LYS A 58 -7.46 1.36 4.37
N TRP A 59 -7.31 2.11 3.28
CA TRP A 59 -6.07 2.15 2.51
C TRP A 59 -4.95 2.89 3.25
N ASN A 60 -5.24 4.08 3.80
CA ASN A 60 -4.25 4.88 4.53
C ASN A 60 -3.66 4.16 5.74
N GLU A 61 -4.46 3.32 6.42
CA GLU A 61 -4.01 2.46 7.52
C GLU A 61 -3.17 1.26 7.03
N SER A 62 -3.32 0.88 5.76
CA SER A 62 -2.79 -0.36 5.22
C SER A 62 -1.52 -0.22 4.41
N VAL A 63 -1.26 0.96 3.83
CA VAL A 63 -0.12 1.23 2.93
C VAL A 63 0.60 2.52 3.32
N ARG A 64 1.88 2.64 2.95
CA ARG A 64 2.75 3.75 3.34
C ARG A 64 3.16 4.64 2.17
N ASN A 65 3.24 4.10 0.96
CA ASN A 65 3.76 4.82 -0.21
C ASN A 65 2.74 5.76 -0.86
N VAL A 66 1.47 5.67 -0.49
CA VAL A 66 0.40 6.56 -0.94
C VAL A 66 -0.52 6.95 0.21
N GLN A 67 -1.00 8.19 0.19
CA GLN A 67 -1.96 8.75 1.13
C GLN A 67 -3.11 9.40 0.37
N LEU A 68 -4.34 9.04 0.69
CA LEU A 68 -5.55 9.59 0.09
C LEU A 68 -6.20 10.58 1.07
N LYS A 69 -6.48 11.79 0.62
CA LYS A 69 -7.17 12.79 1.45
C LYS A 69 -7.98 13.76 0.61
N GLU A 70 -9.03 14.31 1.18
CA GLU A 70 -9.71 15.44 0.56
C GLU A 70 -8.79 16.65 0.53
N CYS A 71 -8.59 17.24 -0.66
CA CYS A 71 -7.81 18.45 -0.82
C CYS A 71 -8.19 19.19 -2.11
N ALA A 72 -7.79 20.47 -2.20
CA ALA A 72 -7.95 21.25 -3.43
C ALA A 72 -7.15 20.63 -4.57
N GLY A 73 -7.63 20.81 -5.81
CA GLY A 73 -7.00 20.23 -7.00
C GLY A 73 -7.16 18.72 -7.11
N ALA A 74 -8.27 18.18 -6.59
CA ALA A 74 -8.55 16.74 -6.59
C ALA A 74 -8.45 16.13 -7.99
N THR A 75 -7.61 15.10 -8.10
CA THR A 75 -7.42 14.30 -9.31
C THR A 75 -8.32 13.06 -9.34
N LEU A 76 -8.76 12.60 -8.16
CA LEU A 76 -9.71 11.50 -7.99
C LEU A 76 -11.04 12.05 -7.48
N ARG A 77 -12.14 11.76 -8.19
CA ARG A 77 -13.46 12.25 -7.84
C ARG A 77 -14.40 11.11 -7.58
N TYR A 78 -15.29 11.28 -6.58
CA TYR A 78 -16.40 10.38 -6.33
C TYR A 78 -17.69 11.06 -6.75
N VAL A 79 -18.54 10.31 -7.45
CA VAL A 79 -19.89 10.73 -7.84
C VAL A 79 -20.87 9.61 -7.48
N GLU A 80 -22.05 9.97 -7.04
CA GLU A 80 -23.10 9.01 -6.69
C GLU A 80 -24.25 9.07 -7.71
N GLY A 81 -24.89 7.93 -7.94
CA GLY A 81 -25.96 7.83 -8.91
C GLY A 81 -26.57 6.44 -9.02
N SER A 82 -27.40 6.27 -10.05
CA SER A 82 -27.95 4.96 -10.43
C SER A 82 -27.27 4.51 -11.72
N TYR A 83 -26.46 3.46 -11.62
CA TYR A 83 -25.66 3.00 -12.77
C TYR A 83 -26.11 1.64 -13.33
N GLY A 84 -27.28 1.16 -12.88
CA GLY A 84 -27.93 -0.04 -13.41
C GLY A 84 -27.07 -1.30 -13.23
N GLN A 85 -26.89 -2.05 -14.29
CA GLN A 85 -26.13 -3.30 -14.26
C GLN A 85 -24.63 -3.10 -14.01
N GLN A 86 -24.12 -1.92 -14.32
CA GLN A 86 -22.69 -1.61 -14.11
C GLN A 86 -22.38 -1.48 -12.61
N GLY A 87 -23.33 -1.01 -11.81
CA GLY A 87 -23.14 -0.80 -10.38
C GLY A 87 -22.08 0.26 -10.05
N SER A 88 -21.52 0.19 -8.87
CA SER A 88 -20.35 1.00 -8.51
C SER A 88 -19.15 0.53 -9.32
N HIS A 89 -18.39 1.48 -9.82
CA HIS A 89 -17.25 1.20 -10.68
C HIS A 89 -16.26 2.36 -10.71
N ALA A 90 -15.03 2.11 -11.15
CA ALA A 90 -13.99 3.10 -11.25
C ALA A 90 -13.51 3.26 -12.70
N VAL A 91 -13.46 4.50 -13.18
CA VAL A 91 -12.83 4.88 -14.45
C VAL A 91 -11.59 5.71 -14.11
N THR A 92 -10.46 5.05 -14.02
CA THR A 92 -9.22 5.64 -13.47
C THR A 92 -8.00 5.18 -14.25
N ASN A 93 -6.88 5.89 -14.04
CA ASN A 93 -5.58 5.49 -14.59
C ASN A 93 -4.82 4.50 -13.68
N GLY A 94 -5.45 3.98 -12.62
CA GLY A 94 -4.78 3.12 -11.63
C GLY A 94 -3.71 3.83 -10.80
N HIS A 95 -3.64 5.16 -10.87
CA HIS A 95 -2.60 5.96 -10.21
C HIS A 95 -3.14 7.27 -9.59
N GLY A 96 -4.33 7.17 -9.01
CA GLY A 96 -4.96 8.25 -8.25
C GLY A 96 -5.62 9.33 -9.09
N GLN A 97 -5.92 9.07 -10.37
CA GLN A 97 -6.64 10.02 -11.23
C GLN A 97 -7.84 9.35 -11.88
N GLY A 98 -8.95 10.06 -11.93
CA GLY A 98 -10.17 9.61 -12.58
C GLY A 98 -11.43 9.83 -11.76
N THR A 99 -12.45 9.02 -12.01
CA THR A 99 -13.75 9.11 -11.34
C THR A 99 -14.18 7.74 -10.84
N ILE A 100 -14.65 7.71 -9.61
CA ILE A 100 -15.30 6.56 -8.98
C ILE A 100 -16.79 6.85 -8.90
N TYR A 101 -17.58 5.94 -9.44
CA TYR A 101 -19.02 6.00 -9.48
C TYR A 101 -19.59 5.10 -8.38
N ILE A 102 -20.41 5.66 -7.49
CA ILE A 102 -21.01 4.95 -6.35
C ILE A 102 -22.50 4.74 -6.62
N ASP A 103 -22.88 3.48 -6.79
CA ASP A 103 -24.26 3.09 -7.16
C ASP A 103 -25.18 2.98 -5.95
N TYR A 104 -26.35 3.63 -6.01
CA TYR A 104 -27.34 3.62 -4.92
C TYR A 104 -27.83 2.22 -4.56
N GLN A 105 -28.03 1.35 -5.56
CA GLN A 105 -28.55 0.00 -5.31
C GLN A 105 -27.50 -0.89 -4.65
N GLN A 106 -26.25 -0.79 -5.08
CA GLN A 106 -25.17 -1.53 -4.43
C GLN A 106 -24.93 -1.03 -3.00
N MET A 107 -24.95 0.27 -2.77
CA MET A 107 -24.82 0.85 -1.43
C MET A 107 -25.97 0.46 -0.50
N ALA A 108 -27.15 0.12 -1.03
CA ALA A 108 -28.26 -0.43 -0.25
C ALA A 108 -28.11 -1.92 0.05
N LYS A 109 -27.38 -2.65 -0.79
CA LYS A 109 -27.31 -4.13 -0.78
C LYS A 109 -26.08 -4.68 -0.05
N TYR A 110 -24.93 -4.03 -0.20
CA TYR A 110 -23.63 -4.50 0.29
C TYR A 110 -23.09 -3.61 1.41
N ASP A 111 -22.01 -4.03 2.04
CA ASP A 111 -21.29 -3.19 3.00
C ASP A 111 -20.73 -1.94 2.32
N LYS A 112 -21.15 -0.77 2.81
CA LYS A 112 -20.88 0.52 2.17
C LYS A 112 -19.40 0.90 2.21
N VAL A 113 -18.72 0.59 3.32
CA VAL A 113 -17.28 0.87 3.46
C VAL A 113 -16.48 -0.05 2.55
N ARG A 114 -16.90 -1.32 2.44
CA ARG A 114 -16.27 -2.28 1.53
C ARG A 114 -16.38 -1.82 0.08
N ILE A 115 -17.56 -1.37 -0.39
CA ILE A 115 -17.72 -0.85 -1.76
C ILE A 115 -16.75 0.30 -2.00
N THR A 116 -16.76 1.31 -1.15
CA THR A 116 -15.91 2.49 -1.34
C THR A 116 -14.41 2.18 -1.27
N ALA A 117 -14.00 1.27 -0.39
CA ALA A 117 -12.62 0.81 -0.31
C ALA A 117 -12.21 -0.01 -1.55
N HIS A 118 -13.11 -0.89 -2.07
CA HIS A 118 -12.90 -1.68 -3.27
C HIS A 118 -12.68 -0.78 -4.50
N GLU A 119 -13.59 0.16 -4.75
CA GLU A 119 -13.47 1.10 -5.87
C GLU A 119 -12.22 1.98 -5.75
N THR A 120 -11.82 2.35 -4.52
CA THR A 120 -10.55 3.02 -4.27
C THR A 120 -9.36 2.14 -4.66
N GLY A 121 -9.44 0.83 -4.46
CA GLY A 121 -8.42 -0.14 -4.87
C GLY A 121 -8.12 -0.08 -6.37
N HIS A 122 -9.14 0.09 -7.20
CA HIS A 122 -8.98 0.30 -8.64
C HIS A 122 -8.26 1.62 -8.94
N ALA A 123 -8.59 2.69 -8.24
CA ALA A 123 -7.90 3.96 -8.40
C ALA A 123 -6.43 3.89 -7.97
N LEU A 124 -6.07 2.93 -7.13
CA LEU A 124 -4.69 2.65 -6.72
C LEU A 124 -3.97 1.65 -7.63
N GLY A 125 -4.69 0.97 -8.56
CA GLY A 125 -4.10 0.09 -9.57
C GLY A 125 -4.43 -1.40 -9.45
N LEU A 126 -5.29 -1.80 -8.52
CA LEU A 126 -5.72 -3.19 -8.39
C LEU A 126 -6.85 -3.52 -9.37
N LYS A 127 -6.90 -4.79 -9.77
CA LYS A 127 -7.97 -5.35 -10.61
C LYS A 127 -8.89 -6.21 -9.77
N ASP A 128 -10.11 -6.46 -10.29
CA ASP A 128 -11.04 -7.38 -9.67
C ASP A 128 -10.51 -8.81 -9.59
N HIS A 129 -10.94 -9.49 -8.52
CA HIS A 129 -10.75 -10.92 -8.32
C HIS A 129 -12.04 -11.53 -7.76
N TYR A 130 -13.15 -11.47 -8.51
CA TYR A 130 -14.50 -11.84 -8.07
C TYR A 130 -14.65 -13.26 -7.52
N GLN A 131 -13.72 -14.16 -7.81
CA GLN A 131 -13.69 -15.53 -7.28
C GLN A 131 -12.98 -15.64 -5.94
N GLY A 132 -12.42 -14.54 -5.43
CA GLY A 132 -11.72 -14.49 -4.16
C GLY A 132 -12.64 -14.56 -2.94
N PRO A 133 -12.09 -14.94 -1.78
CA PRO A 133 -12.83 -14.98 -0.53
C PRO A 133 -13.11 -13.58 0.01
N CYS A 134 -13.97 -13.47 1.03
CA CYS A 134 -14.26 -12.21 1.72
C CYS A 134 -13.02 -11.50 2.30
N SER A 135 -11.96 -12.24 2.61
CA SER A 135 -10.69 -11.67 3.08
C SER A 135 -9.92 -10.89 2.02
N GLU A 136 -10.28 -11.02 0.75
CA GLU A 136 -9.77 -10.21 -0.35
C GLU A 136 -10.73 -9.05 -0.62
N LEU A 137 -10.23 -7.82 -0.54
CA LEU A 137 -11.05 -6.64 -0.81
C LEU A 137 -11.48 -6.60 -2.28
N MET A 138 -10.56 -6.96 -3.19
CA MET A 138 -10.81 -6.95 -4.63
C MET A 138 -11.67 -8.13 -5.12
N SER A 139 -12.16 -9.01 -4.23
CA SER A 139 -13.24 -9.94 -4.58
C SER A 139 -14.60 -9.26 -4.75
N GLY A 140 -14.70 -7.98 -4.39
CA GLY A 140 -15.87 -7.14 -4.64
C GLY A 140 -17.18 -7.77 -4.17
N GLY A 141 -18.20 -7.71 -5.00
CA GLY A 141 -19.49 -8.33 -4.76
C GLY A 141 -19.49 -9.87 -4.88
N GLY A 142 -18.44 -10.47 -5.45
CA GLY A 142 -18.30 -11.92 -5.58
C GLY A 142 -18.27 -12.67 -4.25
N ALA A 143 -17.77 -12.01 -3.18
CA ALA A 143 -17.78 -12.54 -1.82
C ALA A 143 -19.17 -12.56 -1.15
N GLY A 144 -20.20 -11.99 -1.79
CA GLY A 144 -21.58 -11.98 -1.32
C GLY A 144 -21.90 -10.84 -0.34
N THR A 145 -23.22 -10.71 -0.05
CA THR A 145 -23.74 -9.60 0.77
C THR A 145 -23.42 -9.71 2.25
N SER A 146 -23.04 -10.88 2.73
CA SER A 146 -22.61 -11.11 4.12
C SER A 146 -21.13 -10.75 4.37
N CYS A 147 -20.39 -10.38 3.32
CA CYS A 147 -19.01 -9.97 3.46
C CYS A 147 -18.89 -8.50 3.91
N HIS A 148 -18.31 -8.29 5.10
CA HIS A 148 -18.11 -6.97 5.69
C HIS A 148 -16.63 -6.56 5.78
N ASN A 149 -15.70 -7.35 5.26
CA ASN A 149 -14.30 -6.98 5.24
C ASN A 149 -14.07 -5.81 4.27
N ALA A 150 -13.66 -4.66 4.78
CA ALA A 150 -13.35 -3.46 3.99
C ALA A 150 -11.84 -3.16 3.93
N SER A 151 -11.01 -4.04 4.50
CA SER A 151 -9.54 -3.84 4.52
C SER A 151 -8.88 -4.72 3.46
N PRO A 152 -7.85 -4.20 2.75
CA PRO A 152 -7.09 -5.01 1.81
C PRO A 152 -6.30 -6.10 2.53
N ASN A 153 -6.14 -7.26 1.89
CA ASN A 153 -5.31 -8.34 2.41
C ASN A 153 -3.80 -8.02 2.23
N ALA A 154 -2.94 -8.91 2.71
CA ALA A 154 -1.49 -8.70 2.65
C ALA A 154 -0.95 -8.59 1.21
N GLN A 155 -1.50 -9.36 0.29
CA GLN A 155 -1.08 -9.38 -1.11
C GLN A 155 -1.51 -8.11 -1.85
N GLU A 156 -2.74 -7.64 -1.61
CA GLU A 156 -3.27 -6.38 -2.15
C GLU A 156 -2.43 -5.19 -1.66
N ARG A 157 -2.16 -5.11 -0.35
CA ARG A 157 -1.27 -4.08 0.23
C ARG A 157 0.12 -4.10 -0.40
N GLN A 158 0.75 -5.27 -0.49
CA GLN A 158 2.08 -5.40 -1.06
C GLN A 158 2.12 -4.98 -2.54
N SER A 159 1.05 -5.23 -3.29
CA SER A 159 0.94 -4.80 -4.69
C SER A 159 0.89 -3.27 -4.79
N ILE A 160 0.08 -2.60 -3.97
CA ILE A 160 0.05 -1.13 -3.91
C ILE A 160 1.40 -0.57 -3.47
N GLU A 161 2.03 -1.11 -2.43
CA GLU A 161 3.35 -0.64 -1.99
C GLU A 161 4.39 -0.70 -3.12
N ARG A 162 4.42 -1.78 -3.90
CA ARG A 162 5.31 -1.90 -5.07
C ARG A 162 4.99 -0.89 -6.16
N MET A 163 3.72 -0.71 -6.51
CA MET A 163 3.29 0.20 -7.57
C MET A 163 3.57 1.67 -7.22
N TRP A 164 3.55 2.02 -5.95
CA TRP A 164 3.72 3.39 -5.48
C TRP A 164 5.11 3.70 -4.89
N ALA A 165 6.03 2.71 -4.86
CA ALA A 165 7.34 2.84 -4.21
C ALA A 165 8.28 3.89 -4.86
N ASN A 166 8.19 4.11 -6.18
CA ASN A 166 9.16 4.91 -6.95
C ASN A 166 8.52 6.05 -7.73
N GLY A 167 7.36 6.57 -7.29
CA GLY A 167 6.66 7.60 -8.06
C GLY A 167 6.30 7.13 -9.45
N TYR A 168 5.86 5.88 -9.58
CA TYR A 168 5.46 5.24 -10.83
C TYR A 168 4.67 6.21 -11.72
N THR A 169 5.20 6.48 -12.90
CA THR A 169 4.44 7.08 -14.00
C THR A 169 3.70 5.95 -14.68
N ALA A 170 2.36 5.92 -14.54
CA ALA A 170 1.53 4.96 -15.26
C ALA A 170 1.86 5.02 -16.76
N PRO A 171 1.96 3.89 -17.46
CA PRO A 171 1.95 3.90 -18.92
C PRO A 171 0.68 4.63 -19.39
N GLU A 172 0.77 5.47 -20.40
CA GLU A 172 -0.30 6.35 -20.88
C GLU A 172 -1.58 5.64 -21.38
N THR A 173 -1.68 4.32 -21.24
CA THR A 173 -2.73 3.49 -21.87
C THR A 173 -3.50 2.60 -20.88
N TRP A 174 -3.71 2.99 -19.63
CA TRP A 174 -4.54 2.22 -18.71
C TRP A 174 -5.92 2.85 -18.52
N SER A 175 -6.83 2.54 -19.42
CA SER A 175 -8.26 2.57 -19.11
C SER A 175 -8.64 1.19 -18.56
N ILE A 176 -8.84 1.08 -17.25
CA ILE A 176 -9.49 -0.07 -16.65
C ILE A 176 -10.98 0.10 -16.96
N GLN A 177 -11.44 -0.52 -18.04
CA GLN A 177 -12.85 -0.78 -18.29
C GLN A 177 -13.19 -2.09 -17.60
N GLN A 178 -14.13 -2.02 -16.69
CA GLN A 178 -14.84 -3.18 -16.12
C GLN A 178 -16.05 -3.52 -16.94
#